data_a005e1a7dacb2e0054c07bf796fe5ec0
#
_entry.id   a005e1a7dacb2e0054c07bf796fe5ec0
#
_cell.length_a   1.000
_cell.length_b   1.000
_cell.length_c   1.000
_cell.angle_alpha   90.00
_cell.angle_beta   90.00
_cell.angle_gamma   90.00
#
_symmetry.space_group_name_H-M   'P 1'
#
loop_
_entity.id
_entity.type
_entity.pdbx_description
1 polymer ?
#
loop_
_entity_poly.entity_id
_entity_poly.type
_entity_poly.pdbx_seq_one_letter_code
_entity_poly.pdbx_strand_id
1 'polypeptide(L)'
;SVFDASAPPVFAEALIKTYEVHEEDPVRKCFFSVTRDEQNHEIMCGLAITKLLGHPDPITYEPKTDLGRRLQKNVKWLYFNGGRYWTGYKQAVPKYDLAVLFSSFLMGEIAAATIFKQMFDNSREAVFKEGFKNIGRDEGRHMAICMAVMERDYPGLEESTKAIVTKQIRAGYLFLSAVLFEPPMEFWDLPADFIANQREGEEIARAAGFGIPSYEAKLENWRNAMINLKSVLDRY
;
A
#
# COMPACT_ATOMS: atom_id res chain seq x y z
N SER A 1 -5.96 -6.03 4.90
CA SER A 1 -6.56 -5.36 3.73
C SER A 1 -6.32 -6.17 2.47
N VAL A 2 -6.86 -5.70 1.32
CA VAL A 2 -6.59 -6.30 0.00
C VAL A 2 -5.10 -6.20 -0.35
N PHE A 3 -4.45 -5.17 0.10
CA PHE A 3 -3.02 -4.94 -0.11
C PHE A 3 -2.18 -5.89 0.75
N ASP A 4 -2.52 -6.06 2.01
CA ASP A 4 -1.79 -6.95 2.93
C ASP A 4 -1.81 -8.41 2.46
N ALA A 5 -2.93 -8.89 1.91
CA ALA A 5 -3.01 -10.25 1.36
C ALA A 5 -2.18 -10.46 0.08
N SER A 6 -1.81 -9.38 -0.61
CA SER A 6 -1.06 -9.42 -1.86
C SER A 6 0.44 -9.12 -1.67
N ALA A 7 0.80 -8.37 -0.64
CA ALA A 7 2.17 -7.95 -0.39
C ALA A 7 3.13 -9.10 -0.06
N PRO A 8 2.83 -10.04 0.87
CA PRO A 8 3.77 -11.08 1.25
C PRO A 8 4.30 -11.93 0.08
N PRO A 9 3.47 -12.43 -0.85
CA PRO A 9 3.98 -13.19 -2.00
C PRO A 9 4.90 -12.37 -2.90
N VAL A 10 4.62 -11.08 -3.05
CA VAL A 10 5.40 -10.20 -3.92
C VAL A 10 6.77 -9.88 -3.31
N PHE A 11 6.80 -9.60 -2.02
CA PHE A 11 8.06 -9.41 -1.30
C PHE A 11 8.90 -10.69 -1.23
N ALA A 12 8.26 -11.85 -1.11
CA ALA A 12 8.94 -13.14 -1.17
C ALA A 12 9.61 -13.35 -2.55
N GLU A 13 8.94 -13.01 -3.64
CA GLU A 13 9.53 -13.08 -4.98
C GLU A 13 10.68 -12.08 -5.16
N ALA A 14 10.56 -10.87 -4.64
CA ALA A 14 11.65 -9.90 -4.63
C ALA A 14 12.84 -10.39 -3.78
N LEU A 15 12.59 -11.03 -2.65
CA LEU A 15 13.63 -11.69 -1.85
C LEU A 15 14.35 -12.77 -2.65
N ILE A 16 13.64 -13.65 -3.37
CA ILE A 16 14.23 -14.64 -4.26
C ILE A 16 15.13 -13.96 -5.32
N LYS A 17 14.64 -12.86 -5.91
CA LYS A 17 15.39 -12.09 -6.89
C LYS A 17 16.73 -11.57 -6.34
N THR A 18 16.77 -11.16 -5.07
CA THR A 18 18.04 -10.72 -4.45
C THR A 18 19.08 -11.84 -4.38
N TYR A 19 18.67 -13.10 -4.26
CA TYR A 19 19.59 -14.25 -4.33
C TYR A 19 20.04 -14.53 -5.77
N GLU A 20 19.14 -14.41 -6.74
CA GLU A 20 19.48 -14.62 -8.15
C GLU A 20 20.50 -13.62 -8.69
N VAL A 21 20.41 -12.35 -8.27
CA VAL A 21 21.35 -11.31 -8.67
C VAL A 21 22.56 -11.18 -7.74
N HIS A 22 22.73 -12.10 -6.80
CA HIS A 22 23.81 -12.08 -5.81
C HIS A 22 23.92 -10.76 -5.03
N GLU A 23 22.77 -10.21 -4.68
CA GLU A 23 22.70 -8.97 -3.91
C GLU A 23 23.42 -9.09 -2.56
N GLU A 24 23.87 -7.98 -2.01
CA GLU A 24 24.56 -7.94 -0.73
C GLU A 24 23.72 -8.46 0.43
N ASP A 25 24.38 -9.13 1.36
CA ASP A 25 23.75 -9.74 2.54
C ASP A 25 22.88 -8.77 3.37
N PRO A 26 23.29 -7.51 3.62
CA PRO A 26 22.44 -6.56 4.33
C PRO A 26 21.11 -6.28 3.64
N VAL A 27 21.12 -6.14 2.30
CA VAL A 27 19.90 -5.90 1.51
C VAL A 27 18.98 -7.12 1.57
N ARG A 28 19.52 -8.34 1.40
CA ARG A 28 18.73 -9.58 1.54
C ARG A 28 18.10 -9.70 2.92
N LYS A 29 18.83 -9.37 3.99
CA LYS A 29 18.32 -9.39 5.36
C LYS A 29 17.20 -8.37 5.57
N CYS A 30 17.31 -7.18 4.98
CA CYS A 30 16.25 -6.19 4.98
C CYS A 30 14.99 -6.73 4.32
N PHE A 31 15.11 -7.35 3.14
CA PHE A 31 13.96 -7.97 2.43
C PHE A 31 13.32 -9.10 3.20
N PHE A 32 14.13 -9.94 3.82
CA PHE A 32 13.61 -11.00 4.68
C PHE A 32 12.77 -10.42 5.83
N SER A 33 13.26 -9.32 6.44
CA SER A 33 12.52 -8.61 7.48
C SER A 33 11.19 -8.07 6.95
N VAL A 34 11.20 -7.37 5.81
CA VAL A 34 9.98 -6.84 5.18
C VAL A 34 8.97 -7.95 4.91
N THR A 35 9.40 -9.03 4.25
CA THR A 35 8.52 -10.17 3.94
C THR A 35 7.83 -10.74 5.19
N ARG A 36 8.58 -10.86 6.29
CA ARG A 36 8.04 -11.33 7.58
C ARG A 36 7.03 -10.36 8.16
N ASP A 37 7.33 -9.07 8.10
CA ASP A 37 6.46 -8.04 8.65
C ASP A 37 5.14 -7.97 7.88
N GLU A 38 5.18 -8.06 6.55
CA GLU A 38 3.98 -8.12 5.70
C GLU A 38 3.09 -9.34 6.02
N GLN A 39 3.70 -10.49 6.31
CA GLN A 39 2.93 -11.65 6.78
C GLN A 39 2.24 -11.39 8.11
N ASN A 40 2.90 -10.69 9.03
CA ASN A 40 2.30 -10.30 10.30
C ASN A 40 1.17 -9.28 10.11
N HIS A 41 1.33 -8.32 9.21
CA HIS A 41 0.29 -7.34 8.86
C HIS A 41 -0.94 -8.04 8.29
N GLU A 42 -0.76 -8.99 7.38
CA GLU A 42 -1.86 -9.80 6.82
C GLU A 42 -2.63 -10.54 7.92
N ILE A 43 -1.91 -11.21 8.83
CA ILE A 43 -2.51 -11.94 9.95
C ILE A 43 -3.29 -10.98 10.87
N MET A 44 -2.69 -9.86 11.25
CA MET A 44 -3.32 -8.86 12.12
C MET A 44 -4.58 -8.27 11.49
N CYS A 45 -4.52 -7.87 10.23
CA CYS A 45 -5.67 -7.35 9.50
C CYS A 45 -6.76 -8.40 9.34
N GLY A 46 -6.40 -9.65 9.04
CA GLY A 46 -7.33 -10.77 8.92
C GLY A 46 -8.06 -11.07 10.24
N LEU A 47 -7.33 -11.07 11.37
CA LEU A 47 -7.94 -11.23 12.69
C LEU A 47 -8.87 -10.07 13.04
N ALA A 48 -8.49 -8.82 12.72
CA ALA A 48 -9.33 -7.65 12.93
C ALA A 48 -10.62 -7.73 12.11
N ILE A 49 -10.53 -8.08 10.83
CA ILE A 49 -11.68 -8.28 9.93
C ILE A 49 -12.59 -9.37 10.50
N THR A 50 -12.04 -10.52 10.85
CA THR A 50 -12.80 -11.63 11.41
C THR A 50 -13.53 -11.23 12.70
N LYS A 51 -12.86 -10.48 13.57
CA LYS A 51 -13.44 -9.98 14.80
C LYS A 51 -14.57 -8.99 14.58
N LEU A 52 -14.41 -8.07 13.64
CA LEU A 52 -15.39 -7.02 13.35
C LEU A 52 -16.60 -7.53 12.56
N LEU A 53 -16.37 -8.38 11.57
CA LEU A 53 -17.44 -8.90 10.71
C LEU A 53 -18.11 -10.18 11.24
N GLY A 54 -17.44 -10.90 12.14
CA GLY A 54 -17.81 -12.27 12.47
C GLY A 54 -17.64 -13.25 11.29
N HIS A 55 -16.82 -12.86 10.29
CA HIS A 55 -16.57 -13.58 9.06
C HIS A 55 -15.13 -13.34 8.56
N PRO A 56 -14.39 -14.37 8.15
CA PRO A 56 -12.98 -14.23 7.82
C PRO A 56 -12.71 -13.51 6.49
N ASP A 57 -13.67 -13.53 5.56
CA ASP A 57 -13.48 -13.01 4.21
C ASP A 57 -14.47 -11.87 3.92
N PRO A 58 -13.99 -10.62 3.75
CA PRO A 58 -14.85 -9.48 3.44
C PRO A 58 -15.48 -9.56 2.04
N ILE A 59 -14.97 -10.39 1.13
CA ILE A 59 -15.48 -10.54 -0.23
C ILE A 59 -16.75 -11.39 -0.26
N THR A 60 -16.77 -12.47 0.53
CA THR A 60 -17.91 -13.38 0.62
C THR A 60 -18.86 -13.06 1.78
N TYR A 61 -18.48 -12.12 2.65
CA TYR A 61 -19.35 -11.62 3.71
C TYR A 61 -20.63 -11.00 3.13
N GLU A 62 -21.76 -11.29 3.73
CA GLU A 62 -23.06 -10.70 3.34
C GLU A 62 -23.42 -9.53 4.25
N PRO A 63 -23.26 -8.26 3.78
CA PRO A 63 -23.54 -7.08 4.58
C PRO A 63 -25.03 -6.96 4.91
N LYS A 64 -25.33 -6.65 6.17
CA LYS A 64 -26.71 -6.49 6.67
C LYS A 64 -27.32 -5.12 6.35
N THR A 65 -26.48 -4.12 6.06
CA THR A 65 -26.92 -2.74 5.80
C THR A 65 -26.74 -2.37 4.33
N ASP A 66 -27.45 -1.36 3.89
CA ASP A 66 -27.37 -0.84 2.52
C ASP A 66 -25.99 -0.25 2.23
N LEU A 67 -25.48 0.57 3.16
CA LEU A 67 -24.13 1.10 3.07
C LEU A 67 -23.10 -0.05 3.02
N GLY A 68 -23.25 -1.06 3.86
CA GLY A 68 -22.35 -2.24 3.82
C GLY A 68 -22.33 -2.91 2.45
N ARG A 69 -23.49 -3.07 1.80
CA ARG A 69 -23.57 -3.61 0.43
C ARG A 69 -22.89 -2.72 -0.61
N ARG A 70 -23.04 -1.40 -0.47
CA ARG A 70 -22.35 -0.43 -1.35
C ARG A 70 -20.85 -0.45 -1.15
N LEU A 71 -20.37 -0.44 0.09
CA LEU A 71 -18.95 -0.54 0.42
C LEU A 71 -18.34 -1.88 -0.02
N GLN A 72 -19.08 -2.98 0.05
CA GLN A 72 -18.59 -4.27 -0.44
C GLN A 72 -18.32 -4.24 -1.95
N LYS A 73 -19.09 -3.49 -2.75
CA LYS A 73 -18.78 -3.30 -4.18
C LYS A 73 -17.42 -2.60 -4.36
N ASN A 74 -17.13 -1.59 -3.53
CA ASN A 74 -15.83 -0.92 -3.53
C ASN A 74 -14.71 -1.92 -3.17
N VAL A 75 -14.88 -2.70 -2.12
CA VAL A 75 -13.91 -3.72 -1.68
C VAL A 75 -13.68 -4.76 -2.79
N LYS A 76 -14.73 -5.26 -3.44
CA LYS A 76 -14.61 -6.21 -4.55
C LYS A 76 -13.88 -5.59 -5.74
N TRP A 77 -14.14 -4.35 -6.07
CA TRP A 77 -13.42 -3.63 -7.14
C TRP A 77 -11.92 -3.49 -6.82
N LEU A 78 -11.60 -3.08 -5.58
CA LEU A 78 -10.21 -2.96 -5.11
C LEU A 78 -9.49 -4.31 -5.16
N TYR A 79 -10.15 -5.36 -4.69
CA TYR A 79 -9.59 -6.71 -4.67
C TYR A 79 -9.29 -7.21 -6.08
N PHE A 80 -10.23 -7.04 -7.00
CA PHE A 80 -10.07 -7.44 -8.39
C PHE A 80 -8.94 -6.68 -9.09
N ASN A 81 -8.89 -5.36 -8.95
CA ASN A 81 -7.87 -4.54 -9.62
C ASN A 81 -6.50 -4.66 -8.93
N GLY A 82 -6.46 -4.79 -7.61
CA GLY A 82 -5.24 -5.11 -6.87
C GLY A 82 -4.66 -6.45 -7.33
N GLY A 83 -5.48 -7.49 -7.44
CA GLY A 83 -5.05 -8.79 -7.95
C GLY A 83 -4.50 -8.73 -9.39
N ARG A 84 -5.10 -7.93 -10.26
CA ARG A 84 -4.56 -7.69 -11.62
C ARG A 84 -3.21 -6.96 -11.59
N TYR A 85 -3.08 -5.94 -10.78
CA TYR A 85 -1.82 -5.21 -10.59
C TYR A 85 -0.72 -6.16 -10.15
N TRP A 86 -0.95 -6.95 -9.11
CA TRP A 86 0.03 -7.91 -8.59
C TRP A 86 0.35 -9.04 -9.56
N THR A 87 -0.61 -9.53 -10.33
CA THR A 87 -0.36 -10.53 -11.36
C THR A 87 0.57 -9.97 -12.45
N GLY A 88 0.34 -8.74 -12.90
CA GLY A 88 1.23 -8.06 -13.84
C GLY A 88 2.61 -7.81 -13.27
N TYR A 89 2.67 -7.40 -12.00
CA TYR A 89 3.92 -7.20 -11.27
C TYR A 89 4.77 -8.47 -11.20
N LYS A 90 4.19 -9.60 -10.78
CA LYS A 90 4.88 -10.91 -10.73
C LYS A 90 5.46 -11.34 -12.08
N GLN A 91 4.76 -11.06 -13.16
CA GLN A 91 5.26 -11.35 -14.50
C GLN A 91 6.43 -10.44 -14.91
N ALA A 92 6.54 -9.27 -14.29
CA ALA A 92 7.58 -8.29 -14.54
C ALA A 92 8.84 -8.51 -13.67
N VAL A 93 8.68 -8.97 -12.42
CA VAL A 93 9.78 -9.17 -11.44
C VAL A 93 11.02 -9.84 -12.03
N PRO A 94 10.93 -10.96 -12.77
CA PRO A 94 12.12 -11.61 -13.32
C PRO A 94 12.85 -10.80 -14.39
N LYS A 95 12.23 -9.77 -14.94
CA LYS A 95 12.71 -9.03 -16.10
C LYS A 95 13.40 -7.71 -15.76
N TYR A 96 13.24 -7.22 -14.54
CA TYR A 96 13.67 -5.89 -14.18
C TYR A 96 14.72 -5.90 -13.06
N ASP A 97 15.50 -4.82 -13.02
CA ASP A 97 16.41 -4.52 -11.94
C ASP A 97 15.69 -4.27 -10.63
N LEU A 98 16.37 -4.49 -9.53
CA LEU A 98 15.80 -4.27 -8.19
C LEU A 98 15.23 -2.86 -8.02
N ALA A 99 15.90 -1.83 -8.55
CA ALA A 99 15.42 -0.45 -8.47
C ALA A 99 14.03 -0.26 -9.10
N VAL A 100 13.71 -0.96 -10.19
CA VAL A 100 12.37 -0.92 -10.82
C VAL A 100 11.33 -1.54 -9.88
N LEU A 101 11.68 -2.66 -9.25
CA LEU A 101 10.80 -3.36 -8.31
C LEU A 101 10.53 -2.51 -7.07
N PHE A 102 11.59 -1.89 -6.53
CA PHE A 102 11.51 -1.02 -5.37
C PHE A 102 10.69 0.23 -5.60
N SER A 103 10.73 0.79 -6.80
CA SER A 103 9.90 1.96 -7.13
C SER A 103 8.41 1.68 -7.01
N SER A 104 7.99 0.46 -7.32
CA SER A 104 6.60 0.03 -7.17
C SER A 104 6.23 -0.21 -5.70
N PHE A 105 7.10 -0.84 -4.92
CA PHE A 105 6.90 -1.02 -3.48
C PHE A 105 6.86 0.32 -2.76
N LEU A 106 7.81 1.19 -3.04
CA LEU A 106 7.91 2.51 -2.40
C LEU A 106 6.59 3.27 -2.42
N MET A 107 5.86 3.20 -3.52
CA MET A 107 4.56 3.88 -3.62
C MET A 107 3.52 3.27 -2.66
N GLY A 108 3.51 1.94 -2.53
CA GLY A 108 2.67 1.23 -1.56
C GLY A 108 3.01 1.59 -0.12
N GLU A 109 4.29 1.55 0.22
CA GLU A 109 4.79 1.86 1.56
C GLU A 109 4.49 3.31 1.98
N ILE A 110 4.66 4.27 1.06
CA ILE A 110 4.30 5.68 1.32
C ILE A 110 2.81 5.81 1.61
N ALA A 111 1.96 5.12 0.86
CA ALA A 111 0.52 5.16 1.07
C ALA A 111 0.13 4.53 2.40
N ALA A 112 0.70 3.37 2.73
CA ALA A 112 0.46 2.66 3.99
C ALA A 112 0.93 3.50 5.20
N ALA A 113 2.15 4.01 5.17
CA ALA A 113 2.69 4.89 6.23
C ALA A 113 1.82 6.14 6.43
N THR A 114 1.31 6.73 5.35
CA THR A 114 0.45 7.92 5.40
C THR A 114 -0.86 7.65 6.16
N ILE A 115 -1.41 6.44 6.03
CA ILE A 115 -2.67 6.05 6.67
C ILE A 115 -2.45 5.55 8.09
N PHE A 116 -1.58 4.57 8.27
CA PHE A 116 -1.45 3.87 9.55
C PHE A 116 -0.94 4.74 10.67
N LYS A 117 -0.02 5.68 10.38
CA LYS A 117 0.44 6.63 11.38
C LYS A 117 -0.72 7.46 11.95
N GLN A 118 -1.60 7.95 11.10
CA GLN A 118 -2.75 8.75 11.54
C GLN A 118 -3.79 7.91 12.28
N MET A 119 -4.01 6.67 11.85
CA MET A 119 -4.90 5.74 12.53
C MET A 119 -4.38 5.44 13.94
N PHE A 120 -3.08 5.27 14.11
CA PHE A 120 -2.46 5.15 15.42
C PHE A 120 -2.68 6.38 16.29
N ASP A 121 -2.38 7.56 15.77
CA ASP A 121 -2.47 8.80 16.54
C ASP A 121 -3.91 9.09 17.03
N ASN A 122 -4.92 8.72 16.27
CA ASN A 122 -6.32 9.07 16.48
C ASN A 122 -7.22 7.92 16.98
N SER A 123 -6.76 6.67 16.98
CA SER A 123 -7.58 5.54 17.41
C SER A 123 -7.87 5.59 18.92
N ARG A 124 -9.12 5.34 19.30
CA ARG A 124 -9.56 5.27 20.71
C ARG A 124 -9.44 3.86 21.28
N GLU A 125 -9.56 2.84 20.46
CA GLU A 125 -9.45 1.45 20.88
C GLU A 125 -7.99 1.03 21.07
N ALA A 126 -7.63 0.62 22.27
CA ALA A 126 -6.24 0.32 22.64
C ALA A 126 -5.60 -0.77 21.77
N VAL A 127 -6.35 -1.82 21.43
CA VAL A 127 -5.86 -2.93 20.61
C VAL A 127 -5.56 -2.47 19.18
N PHE A 128 -6.49 -1.72 18.56
CA PHE A 128 -6.28 -1.14 17.25
C PHE A 128 -5.17 -0.10 17.24
N LYS A 129 -5.11 0.73 18.29
CA LYS A 129 -4.04 1.72 18.43
C LYS A 129 -2.66 1.07 18.44
N GLU A 130 -2.45 0.03 19.23
CA GLU A 130 -1.17 -0.68 19.28
C GLU A 130 -0.87 -1.43 17.97
N GLY A 131 -1.88 -2.04 17.34
CA GLY A 131 -1.75 -2.66 16.02
C GLY A 131 -1.30 -1.65 14.95
N PHE A 132 -1.99 -0.53 14.82
CA PHE A 132 -1.64 0.51 13.84
C PHE A 132 -0.28 1.16 14.11
N LYS A 133 0.12 1.29 15.38
CA LYS A 133 1.46 1.76 15.76
C LYS A 133 2.55 0.81 15.24
N ASN A 134 2.35 -0.49 15.41
CA ASN A 134 3.33 -1.48 14.97
C ASN A 134 3.42 -1.51 13.45
N ILE A 135 2.29 -1.58 12.75
CA ILE A 135 2.25 -1.51 11.29
C ILE A 135 2.91 -0.21 10.82
N GLY A 136 2.48 0.96 11.29
CA GLY A 136 3.04 2.25 10.83
C GLY A 136 4.54 2.41 11.09
N ARG A 137 5.09 1.79 12.14
CA ARG A 137 6.54 1.74 12.37
C ARG A 137 7.24 0.86 11.33
N ASP A 138 6.65 -0.28 11.01
CA ASP A 138 7.19 -1.22 10.05
C ASP A 138 7.14 -0.63 8.63
N GLU A 139 6.03 -0.01 8.23
CA GLU A 139 5.90 0.71 6.95
C GLU A 139 6.94 1.84 6.79
N GLY A 140 7.19 2.59 7.86
CA GLY A 140 8.26 3.60 7.86
C GLY A 140 9.65 3.01 7.61
N ARG A 141 9.93 1.81 8.14
CA ARG A 141 11.17 1.07 7.88
C ARG A 141 11.21 0.53 6.46
N HIS A 142 10.12 -0.05 5.96
CA HIS A 142 10.01 -0.55 4.59
C HIS A 142 10.25 0.58 3.58
N MET A 143 9.62 1.71 3.78
CA MET A 143 9.85 2.91 2.97
C MET A 143 11.32 3.34 2.97
N ALA A 144 11.97 3.36 4.14
CA ALA A 144 13.39 3.71 4.24
C ALA A 144 14.30 2.73 3.48
N ILE A 145 13.99 1.42 3.53
CA ILE A 145 14.71 0.39 2.76
C ILE A 145 14.55 0.62 1.26
N CYS A 146 13.32 0.82 0.79
CA CYS A 146 13.03 1.10 -0.61
C CYS A 146 13.77 2.36 -1.10
N MET A 147 13.75 3.43 -0.30
CA MET A 147 14.46 4.66 -0.61
C MET A 147 15.97 4.46 -0.70
N ALA A 148 16.57 3.74 0.26
CA ALA A 148 18.00 3.48 0.27
C ALA A 148 18.47 2.68 -0.96
N VAL A 149 17.69 1.69 -1.40
CA VAL A 149 17.99 0.95 -2.63
C VAL A 149 17.82 1.84 -3.86
N MET A 150 16.77 2.65 -3.93
CA MET A 150 16.59 3.59 -5.02
C MET A 150 17.73 4.62 -5.09
N GLU A 151 18.14 5.18 -3.97
CA GLU A 151 19.26 6.13 -3.90
C GLU A 151 20.59 5.51 -4.32
N ARG A 152 20.82 4.24 -4.00
CA ARG A 152 22.02 3.51 -4.40
C ARG A 152 22.06 3.20 -5.90
N ASP A 153 20.96 2.68 -6.43
CA ASP A 153 20.94 2.04 -7.75
C ASP A 153 20.50 2.99 -8.87
N TYR A 154 19.55 3.89 -8.61
CA TYR A 154 18.95 4.74 -9.63
C TYR A 154 19.96 5.59 -10.42
N PRO A 155 21.01 6.18 -9.83
CA PRO A 155 21.99 6.97 -10.58
C PRO A 155 22.71 6.17 -11.67
N GLY A 156 22.96 4.89 -11.43
CA GLY A 156 23.67 3.98 -12.35
C GLY A 156 22.78 3.34 -13.42
N LEU A 157 21.45 3.56 -13.38
CA LEU A 157 20.55 2.93 -14.35
C LEU A 157 20.66 3.59 -15.72
N GLU A 158 20.49 2.76 -16.76
CA GLU A 158 20.31 3.23 -18.13
C GLU A 158 19.04 4.09 -18.24
N GLU A 159 19.04 5.09 -19.12
CA GLU A 159 17.91 6.02 -19.29
C GLU A 159 16.59 5.29 -19.63
N SER A 160 16.65 4.19 -20.39
CA SER A 160 15.50 3.34 -20.67
C SER A 160 14.91 2.73 -19.39
N THR A 161 15.75 2.31 -18.45
CA THR A 161 15.32 1.75 -17.16
C THR A 161 14.79 2.85 -16.23
N LYS A 162 15.43 4.03 -16.20
CA LYS A 162 14.92 5.21 -15.47
C LYS A 162 13.52 5.60 -15.95
N ALA A 163 13.28 5.52 -17.26
CA ALA A 163 11.94 5.76 -17.83
C ALA A 163 10.91 4.74 -17.33
N ILE A 164 11.31 3.48 -17.14
CA ILE A 164 10.44 2.43 -16.54
C ILE A 164 10.14 2.75 -15.09
N VAL A 165 11.15 3.11 -14.28
CA VAL A 165 10.97 3.54 -12.89
C VAL A 165 9.98 4.70 -12.79
N THR A 166 10.17 5.73 -13.61
CA THR A 166 9.25 6.89 -13.67
C THR A 166 7.82 6.47 -14.00
N LYS A 167 7.67 5.56 -14.96
CA LYS A 167 6.35 5.02 -15.34
C LYS A 167 5.70 4.24 -14.19
N GLN A 168 6.47 3.44 -13.45
CA GLN A 168 5.98 2.68 -12.30
C GLN A 168 5.53 3.61 -11.17
N ILE A 169 6.35 4.59 -10.81
CA ILE A 169 6.01 5.60 -9.79
C ILE A 169 4.72 6.34 -10.19
N ARG A 170 4.61 6.74 -11.46
CA ARG A 170 3.43 7.44 -11.98
C ARG A 170 2.18 6.56 -11.95
N ALA A 171 2.29 5.30 -12.34
CA ALA A 171 1.19 4.33 -12.28
C ALA A 171 0.77 4.07 -10.83
N GLY A 172 1.72 3.89 -9.92
CA GLY A 172 1.47 3.75 -8.49
C GLY A 172 0.78 4.98 -7.91
N TYR A 173 1.26 6.18 -8.23
CA TYR A 173 0.63 7.44 -7.82
C TYR A 173 -0.84 7.50 -8.25
N LEU A 174 -1.13 7.25 -9.52
CA LEU A 174 -2.49 7.30 -10.05
C LEU A 174 -3.39 6.27 -9.36
N PHE A 175 -2.92 5.02 -9.25
CA PHE A 175 -3.69 3.95 -8.61
C PHE A 175 -3.98 4.25 -7.13
N LEU A 176 -2.97 4.64 -6.37
CA LEU A 176 -3.12 4.91 -4.94
C LEU A 176 -3.92 6.18 -4.69
N SER A 177 -3.79 7.20 -5.53
CA SER A 177 -4.65 8.38 -5.49
C SER A 177 -6.13 8.00 -5.69
N ALA A 178 -6.42 7.07 -6.60
CA ALA A 178 -7.77 6.56 -6.82
C ALA A 178 -8.34 5.83 -5.59
N VAL A 179 -7.50 5.10 -4.87
CA VAL A 179 -7.90 4.27 -3.73
C VAL A 179 -8.03 5.08 -2.44
N LEU A 180 -7.10 6.00 -2.21
CA LEU A 180 -6.95 6.70 -0.93
C LEU A 180 -7.54 8.12 -0.96
N PHE A 181 -7.57 8.73 -2.11
CA PHE A 181 -7.90 10.15 -2.30
C PHE A 181 -8.80 10.29 -3.53
N GLU A 182 -9.32 11.47 -3.75
CA GLU A 182 -10.15 11.76 -4.89
C GLU A 182 -9.31 11.84 -6.18
N PRO A 183 -9.43 10.87 -7.10
CA PRO A 183 -8.62 10.84 -8.32
C PRO A 183 -9.23 11.70 -9.42
N PRO A 184 -8.47 11.96 -10.49
CA PRO A 184 -9.07 12.20 -11.80
C PRO A 184 -9.90 10.96 -12.18
N MET A 185 -11.23 11.07 -12.16
CA MET A 185 -12.16 9.93 -12.32
C MET A 185 -12.06 9.27 -13.69
N GLU A 186 -11.62 10.00 -14.69
CA GLU A 186 -11.47 9.54 -16.08
C GLU A 186 -10.41 8.45 -16.28
N PHE A 187 -9.52 8.26 -15.32
CA PHE A 187 -8.48 7.21 -15.40
C PHE A 187 -8.93 5.84 -14.90
N TRP A 188 -10.06 5.79 -14.18
CA TRP A 188 -10.50 4.58 -13.51
C TRP A 188 -11.96 4.28 -13.79
N ASP A 189 -12.26 3.06 -14.18
CA ASP A 189 -13.62 2.54 -14.25
C ASP A 189 -14.10 2.18 -12.82
N LEU A 190 -14.34 3.24 -12.03
CA LEU A 190 -14.81 3.08 -10.66
C LEU A 190 -16.29 2.70 -10.64
N PRO A 191 -16.72 1.87 -9.67
CA PRO A 191 -18.13 1.67 -9.42
C PRO A 191 -18.85 2.99 -9.19
N ALA A 192 -20.11 3.08 -9.59
CA ALA A 192 -20.94 4.25 -9.30
C ALA A 192 -20.90 4.57 -7.79
N ASP A 193 -20.78 5.84 -7.47
CA ASP A 193 -20.74 6.36 -6.10
C ASP A 193 -19.55 5.81 -5.25
N PHE A 194 -18.51 5.27 -5.88
CA PHE A 194 -17.36 4.71 -5.17
C PHE A 194 -16.80 5.67 -4.11
N ILE A 195 -16.49 6.91 -4.53
CA ILE A 195 -15.91 7.93 -3.63
C ILE A 195 -16.92 8.33 -2.54
N ALA A 196 -18.18 8.55 -2.89
CA ALA A 196 -19.21 8.93 -1.92
C ALA A 196 -19.41 7.84 -0.86
N ASN A 197 -19.50 6.58 -1.28
CA ASN A 197 -19.61 5.44 -0.36
C ASN A 197 -18.39 5.30 0.54
N GLN A 198 -17.20 5.50 -0.01
CA GLN A 198 -15.96 5.45 0.76
C GLN A 198 -15.92 6.54 1.84
N ARG A 199 -16.28 7.78 1.48
CA ARG A 199 -16.34 8.91 2.42
C ARG A 199 -17.35 8.66 3.54
N GLU A 200 -18.56 8.21 3.20
CA GLU A 200 -19.61 7.87 4.18
C GLU A 200 -19.12 6.78 5.17
N GLY A 201 -18.48 5.72 4.64
CA GLY A 201 -17.93 4.65 5.48
C GLY A 201 -16.80 5.13 6.39
N GLU A 202 -15.90 5.97 5.89
CA GLU A 202 -14.82 6.55 6.67
C GLU A 202 -15.32 7.50 7.78
N GLU A 203 -16.34 8.27 7.53
CA GLU A 203 -16.96 9.14 8.55
C GLU A 203 -17.55 8.32 9.70
N ILE A 204 -18.25 7.23 9.38
CA ILE A 204 -18.80 6.32 10.39
C ILE A 204 -17.67 5.66 11.18
N ALA A 205 -16.63 5.18 10.53
CA ALA A 205 -15.48 4.55 11.19
C ALA A 205 -14.74 5.57 12.09
N ARG A 206 -14.59 6.81 11.64
CA ARG A 206 -14.01 7.92 12.41
C ARG A 206 -14.86 8.23 13.65
N ALA A 207 -16.16 8.34 13.49
CA ALA A 207 -17.09 8.57 14.61
C ALA A 207 -17.05 7.42 15.63
N ALA A 208 -16.87 6.19 15.17
CA ALA A 208 -16.69 5.01 16.01
C ALA A 208 -15.32 4.94 16.70
N GLY A 209 -14.36 5.81 16.36
CA GLY A 209 -13.08 5.92 17.05
C GLY A 209 -11.95 5.06 16.44
N PHE A 210 -12.09 4.61 15.19
CA PHE A 210 -11.03 3.85 14.50
C PHE A 210 -9.86 4.69 14.02
N GLY A 211 -9.83 5.98 14.31
CA GLY A 211 -8.70 6.85 14.01
C GLY A 211 -8.54 7.21 12.52
N ILE A 212 -9.55 6.93 11.69
CA ILE A 212 -9.50 7.26 10.27
C ILE A 212 -9.29 8.77 10.09
N PRO A 213 -8.24 9.19 9.38
CA PRO A 213 -7.99 10.62 9.15
C PRO A 213 -9.07 11.26 8.27
N SER A 214 -9.22 12.58 8.39
CA SER A 214 -10.09 13.31 7.46
C SER A 214 -9.54 13.25 6.04
N TYR A 215 -10.41 13.52 5.06
CA TYR A 215 -10.01 13.57 3.66
C TYR A 215 -8.89 14.58 3.42
N GLU A 216 -9.03 15.78 3.99
CA GLU A 216 -8.03 16.85 3.86
C GLU A 216 -6.68 16.44 4.46
N ALA A 217 -6.70 15.83 5.64
CA ALA A 217 -5.48 15.35 6.30
C ALA A 217 -4.79 14.23 5.49
N LYS A 218 -5.55 13.31 4.90
CA LYS A 218 -4.99 12.30 3.98
C LYS A 218 -4.34 12.93 2.77
N LEU A 219 -5.04 13.86 2.14
CA LEU A 219 -4.55 14.54 0.94
C LEU A 219 -3.31 15.37 1.20
N GLU A 220 -3.27 16.09 2.32
CA GLU A 220 -2.09 16.88 2.73
C GLU A 220 -0.87 15.98 2.95
N ASN A 221 -1.03 14.89 3.70
CA ASN A 221 0.07 13.95 3.96
C ASN A 221 0.56 13.27 2.70
N TRP A 222 -0.35 12.87 1.81
CA TRP A 222 0.01 12.30 0.52
C TRP A 222 0.81 13.28 -0.34
N ARG A 223 0.36 14.54 -0.44
CA ARG A 223 1.08 15.59 -1.17
C ARG A 223 2.48 15.83 -0.59
N ASN A 224 2.60 15.91 0.73
CA ASN A 224 3.89 16.08 1.40
C ASN A 224 4.83 14.89 1.13
N ALA A 225 4.32 13.67 1.17
CA ALA A 225 5.09 12.47 0.83
C ALA A 225 5.58 12.51 -0.64
N MET A 226 4.73 12.92 -1.57
CA MET A 226 5.11 13.05 -2.99
C MET A 226 6.13 14.16 -3.24
N ILE A 227 6.03 15.29 -2.53
CA ILE A 227 7.04 16.37 -2.60
C ILE A 227 8.39 15.85 -2.10
N ASN A 228 8.40 15.12 -0.99
CA ASN A 228 9.61 14.51 -0.45
C ASN A 228 10.23 13.49 -1.40
N LEU A 229 9.42 12.59 -1.97
CA LEU A 229 9.89 11.63 -2.96
C LEU A 229 10.49 12.34 -4.18
N LYS A 230 9.79 13.35 -4.72
CA LYS A 230 10.30 14.13 -5.85
C LYS A 230 11.63 14.78 -5.52
N SER A 231 11.78 15.38 -4.34
CA SER A 231 13.03 16.04 -3.94
C SER A 231 14.21 15.07 -3.83
N VAL A 232 13.95 13.80 -3.57
CA VAL A 232 14.99 12.75 -3.59
C VAL A 232 15.35 12.39 -5.02
N LEU A 233 14.36 12.14 -5.87
CA LEU A 233 14.60 11.74 -7.27
C LEU A 233 15.24 12.87 -8.11
N ASP A 234 14.91 14.14 -7.84
CA ASP A 234 15.51 15.29 -8.53
C ASP A 234 17.00 15.48 -8.24
N ARG A 235 17.57 14.75 -7.28
CA ARG A 235 19.00 14.78 -6.97
C ARG A 235 19.86 13.94 -7.93
N TYR A 236 19.23 13.10 -8.71
CA TYR A 236 19.86 12.14 -9.61
C TYR A 236 19.34 12.27 -11.05
#